data_cf4d66aaedeca54ea63214d874efb487
#
_entry.id   cf4d66aaedeca54ea63214d874efb487
#
_cell.length_a   1.000
_cell.length_b   1.000
_cell.length_c   1.000
_cell.angle_alpha   90.00
_cell.angle_beta   90.00
_cell.angle_gamma   90.00
#
_symmetry.space_group_name_H-M   'P 1'
#
loop_
_entity.id
_entity.type
_entity.pdbx_description
1 polymer ?
#
loop_
_entity_poly.entity_id
_entity_poly.type
_entity_poly.pdbx_seq_one_letter_code
_entity_poly.pdbx_strand_id
1 'polypeptide(L)'
;VDGVDQIYHAAPTRIIKEVPIAESLIAASRSQGIKHIIYHSVVHPGIKQLPHHGEKLIAEGRFLDSGLPVTILRPSHYMQNYLEVWDFLRLGIFPFPFSAESRMGVVDIEDASAAAANIIENPESHIGKTYDLSAMELNRHEMARICSRVLAIDIKAVSIPPATINHITLAAGKIGTIVKSLARPKFLSLLRLIPILLRAGNPRGMKDWPDDARNCYHAMLEYYDACGLPAGDLSHLPMLLGRKPTDFEGFIQREATLRKGDRS
;
A
#
# COMPACT_ATOMS: atom_id res chain seq x y z
N VAL A 1 1.63 -11.69 -25.49
CA VAL A 1 2.29 -12.70 -24.61
C VAL A 1 3.06 -13.76 -25.38
N ASP A 2 3.37 -13.50 -26.65
CA ASP A 2 4.13 -14.42 -27.51
C ASP A 2 5.54 -14.64 -26.96
N GLY A 3 6.00 -15.93 -26.90
CA GLY A 3 7.33 -16.29 -26.36
C GLY A 3 7.48 -16.14 -24.84
N VAL A 4 6.40 -16.01 -24.09
CA VAL A 4 6.40 -15.87 -22.61
C VAL A 4 5.87 -17.15 -21.98
N ASP A 5 6.62 -17.69 -21.01
CA ASP A 5 6.21 -18.88 -20.25
C ASP A 5 5.39 -18.55 -19.01
N GLN A 6 5.70 -17.45 -18.31
CA GLN A 6 5.09 -17.05 -17.05
C GLN A 6 4.69 -15.56 -17.07
N ILE A 7 3.61 -15.23 -16.38
CA ILE A 7 3.09 -13.87 -16.30
C ILE A 7 2.90 -13.48 -14.83
N TYR A 8 3.49 -12.35 -14.44
CA TYR A 8 3.11 -11.65 -13.21
C TYR A 8 2.20 -10.47 -13.57
N HIS A 9 0.94 -10.57 -13.17
CA HIS A 9 -0.06 -9.54 -13.48
C HIS A 9 -0.42 -8.71 -12.27
N ALA A 10 -0.11 -7.40 -12.31
CA ALA A 10 -0.52 -6.40 -11.35
C ALA A 10 -1.20 -5.24 -12.10
N ALA A 11 -2.48 -5.01 -11.82
CA ALA A 11 -3.19 -3.89 -12.44
C ALA A 11 -2.75 -2.54 -11.85
N PRO A 12 -2.69 -1.47 -12.68
CA PRO A 12 -2.40 -0.13 -12.19
C PRO A 12 -3.48 0.37 -11.20
N THR A 13 -3.06 1.08 -10.15
CA THR A 13 -3.95 1.60 -9.08
C THR A 13 -5.13 2.43 -9.59
N ARG A 14 -5.02 3.04 -10.78
CA ARG A 14 -6.08 3.86 -11.38
C ARG A 14 -7.13 3.07 -12.16
N ILE A 15 -6.92 1.77 -12.32
CA ILE A 15 -7.87 0.87 -13.01
C ILE A 15 -8.61 0.09 -11.94
N ILE A 16 -9.90 0.42 -11.75
CA ILE A 16 -10.75 -0.25 -10.77
C ILE A 16 -11.37 -1.51 -11.37
N LYS A 17 -11.75 -1.48 -12.64
CA LYS A 17 -12.39 -2.60 -13.33
C LYS A 17 -11.34 -3.59 -13.82
N GLU A 18 -10.99 -4.55 -12.97
CA GLU A 18 -9.98 -5.57 -13.29
C GLU A 18 -10.54 -6.81 -13.99
N VAL A 19 -11.84 -7.08 -13.87
CA VAL A 19 -12.46 -8.29 -14.45
C VAL A 19 -12.28 -8.37 -15.97
N PRO A 20 -12.53 -7.34 -16.78
CA PRO A 20 -12.30 -7.41 -18.22
C PRO A 20 -10.83 -7.64 -18.61
N ILE A 21 -9.90 -7.13 -17.79
CA ILE A 21 -8.47 -7.34 -18.00
C ILE A 21 -8.11 -8.80 -17.71
N ALA A 22 -8.62 -9.34 -16.60
CA ALA A 22 -8.42 -10.74 -16.25
C ALA A 22 -8.96 -11.69 -17.35
N GLU A 23 -10.17 -11.44 -17.86
CA GLU A 23 -10.76 -12.23 -18.94
C GLU A 23 -9.93 -12.17 -20.24
N SER A 24 -9.45 -10.99 -20.61
CA SER A 24 -8.57 -10.81 -21.76
C SER A 24 -7.24 -11.53 -21.60
N LEU A 25 -6.65 -11.46 -20.40
CA LEU A 25 -5.40 -12.14 -20.08
C LEU A 25 -5.57 -13.66 -20.08
N ILE A 26 -6.67 -14.17 -19.53
CA ILE A 26 -7.03 -15.60 -19.54
C ILE A 26 -7.15 -16.12 -20.97
N ALA A 27 -7.88 -15.39 -21.85
CA ALA A 27 -8.04 -15.75 -23.25
C ALA A 27 -6.69 -15.79 -23.99
N ALA A 28 -5.87 -14.77 -23.81
CA ALA A 28 -4.53 -14.70 -24.40
C ALA A 28 -3.60 -15.82 -23.88
N SER A 29 -3.67 -16.10 -22.58
CA SER A 29 -2.84 -17.14 -21.94
C SER A 29 -3.18 -18.54 -22.44
N ARG A 30 -4.45 -18.84 -22.65
CA ARG A 30 -4.89 -20.11 -23.25
C ARG A 30 -4.36 -20.31 -24.68
N SER A 31 -4.44 -19.26 -25.49
CA SER A 31 -3.99 -19.33 -26.91
C SER A 31 -2.48 -19.51 -27.05
N GLN A 32 -1.71 -19.07 -26.06
CA GLN A 32 -0.24 -19.08 -26.08
C GLN A 32 0.39 -20.19 -25.19
N GLY A 33 -0.43 -20.97 -24.49
CA GLY A 33 0.05 -22.07 -23.66
C GLY A 33 0.90 -21.59 -22.47
N ILE A 34 0.50 -20.50 -21.81
CA ILE A 34 1.18 -19.96 -20.65
C ILE A 34 1.25 -21.01 -19.53
N LYS A 35 2.44 -21.20 -18.97
CA LYS A 35 2.71 -22.24 -17.97
C LYS A 35 2.41 -21.83 -16.55
N HIS A 36 2.38 -20.50 -16.26
CA HIS A 36 2.05 -20.01 -14.92
C HIS A 36 1.61 -18.53 -14.96
N ILE A 37 0.56 -18.21 -14.21
CA ILE A 37 0.09 -16.84 -13.99
C ILE A 37 0.15 -16.55 -12.49
N ILE A 38 0.81 -15.48 -12.10
CA ILE A 38 0.77 -14.95 -10.75
C ILE A 38 -0.10 -13.69 -10.77
N TYR A 39 -1.26 -13.77 -10.12
CA TYR A 39 -2.19 -12.64 -10.03
C TYR A 39 -1.96 -11.86 -8.74
N HIS A 40 -1.68 -10.57 -8.87
CA HIS A 40 -1.51 -9.62 -7.79
C HIS A 40 -2.86 -9.04 -7.37
N SER A 41 -3.46 -9.65 -6.37
CA SER A 41 -4.73 -9.25 -5.78
C SER A 41 -4.54 -8.26 -4.60
N VAL A 42 -5.31 -8.43 -3.54
CA VAL A 42 -5.25 -7.62 -2.30
C VAL A 42 -5.68 -8.48 -1.10
N VAL A 43 -5.17 -8.19 0.08
CA VAL A 43 -5.64 -8.83 1.32
C VAL A 43 -7.13 -8.52 1.55
N HIS A 44 -7.87 -9.50 2.10
CA HIS A 44 -9.31 -9.38 2.37
C HIS A 44 -10.16 -8.90 1.18
N PRO A 45 -10.09 -9.55 0.01
CA PRO A 45 -10.82 -9.10 -1.18
C PRO A 45 -12.34 -9.16 -1.02
N GLY A 46 -12.85 -9.88 0.00
CA GLY A 46 -14.28 -9.98 0.32
C GLY A 46 -14.89 -8.76 1.03
N ILE A 47 -14.14 -7.69 1.29
CA ILE A 47 -14.68 -6.47 1.93
C ILE A 47 -15.59 -5.74 0.95
N LYS A 48 -16.90 -5.83 1.17
CA LYS A 48 -17.93 -5.30 0.25
C LYS A 48 -17.93 -3.77 0.13
N GLN A 49 -17.47 -3.06 1.16
CA GLN A 49 -17.38 -1.60 1.20
C GLN A 49 -16.23 -1.05 0.34
N LEU A 50 -15.33 -1.91 -0.12
CA LEU A 50 -14.18 -1.54 -0.93
C LEU A 50 -14.38 -2.02 -2.38
N PRO A 51 -14.84 -1.16 -3.31
CA PRO A 51 -15.17 -1.58 -4.69
C PRO A 51 -14.02 -2.28 -5.41
N HIS A 52 -12.77 -1.81 -5.24
CA HIS A 52 -11.59 -2.43 -5.84
C HIS A 52 -11.27 -3.81 -5.23
N HIS A 53 -11.61 -4.08 -3.96
CA HIS A 53 -11.49 -5.41 -3.36
C HIS A 53 -12.50 -6.39 -4.01
N GLY A 54 -13.75 -5.92 -4.22
CA GLY A 54 -14.77 -6.71 -4.89
C GLY A 54 -14.40 -7.08 -6.33
N GLU A 55 -13.86 -6.14 -7.11
CA GLU A 55 -13.35 -6.41 -8.46
C GLU A 55 -12.22 -7.43 -8.45
N LYS A 56 -11.28 -7.31 -7.51
CA LYS A 56 -10.18 -8.29 -7.35
C LYS A 56 -10.70 -9.67 -6.96
N LEU A 57 -11.68 -9.76 -6.06
CA LEU A 57 -12.30 -11.04 -5.70
C LEU A 57 -12.92 -11.73 -6.91
N ILE A 58 -13.64 -10.98 -7.75
CA ILE A 58 -14.24 -11.52 -8.96
C ILE A 58 -13.14 -11.98 -9.94
N ALA A 59 -12.10 -11.16 -10.12
CA ALA A 59 -10.97 -11.50 -10.99
C ALA A 59 -10.24 -12.77 -10.50
N GLU A 60 -10.01 -12.91 -9.16
CA GLU A 60 -9.47 -14.15 -8.57
C GLU A 60 -10.31 -15.38 -8.98
N GLY A 61 -11.64 -15.28 -8.84
CA GLY A 61 -12.54 -16.35 -9.25
C GLY A 61 -12.39 -16.68 -10.73
N ARG A 62 -12.32 -15.68 -11.63
CA ARG A 62 -12.09 -15.89 -13.07
C ARG A 62 -10.78 -16.62 -13.35
N PHE A 63 -9.70 -16.25 -12.67
CA PHE A 63 -8.40 -16.92 -12.81
C PHE A 63 -8.45 -18.37 -12.32
N LEU A 64 -9.00 -18.61 -11.13
CA LEU A 64 -9.10 -19.97 -10.55
C LEU A 64 -9.99 -20.89 -11.38
N ASP A 65 -11.13 -20.39 -11.88
CA ASP A 65 -12.07 -21.14 -12.71
C ASP A 65 -11.59 -21.33 -14.15
N SER A 66 -10.50 -20.64 -14.53
CA SER A 66 -9.97 -20.70 -15.89
C SER A 66 -9.36 -22.06 -16.28
N GLY A 67 -8.98 -22.87 -15.29
CA GLY A 67 -8.22 -24.10 -15.50
C GLY A 67 -6.74 -23.84 -15.90
N LEU A 68 -6.28 -22.59 -15.91
CA LEU A 68 -4.88 -22.24 -16.10
C LEU A 68 -4.09 -22.45 -14.81
N PRO A 69 -2.78 -22.64 -14.87
CA PRO A 69 -1.91 -22.72 -13.70
C PRO A 69 -1.75 -21.31 -13.08
N VAL A 70 -2.47 -21.05 -11.99
CA VAL A 70 -2.54 -19.72 -11.35
C VAL A 70 -2.10 -19.78 -9.89
N THR A 71 -1.39 -18.77 -9.45
CA THR A 71 -1.12 -18.45 -8.03
C THR A 71 -1.64 -17.05 -7.73
N ILE A 72 -2.28 -16.85 -6.58
CA ILE A 72 -2.83 -15.56 -6.16
C ILE A 72 -2.01 -15.01 -5.00
N LEU A 73 -1.58 -13.75 -5.11
CA LEU A 73 -0.91 -13.01 -4.05
C LEU A 73 -1.81 -11.87 -3.56
N ARG A 74 -2.03 -11.83 -2.25
CA ARG A 74 -2.88 -10.83 -1.57
C ARG A 74 -2.04 -9.96 -0.62
N PRO A 75 -1.34 -8.96 -1.13
CA PRO A 75 -0.57 -8.07 -0.27
C PRO A 75 -1.45 -7.20 0.62
N SER A 76 -0.96 -6.96 1.83
CA SER A 76 -1.44 -5.93 2.74
C SER A 76 -0.99 -4.53 2.30
N HIS A 77 -1.28 -3.51 3.12
CA HIS A 77 -0.89 -2.14 2.84
C HIS A 77 0.65 -2.01 2.76
N TYR A 78 1.15 -1.47 1.65
CA TYR A 78 2.60 -1.32 1.47
C TYR A 78 3.21 -0.30 2.43
N MET A 79 4.30 -0.68 3.08
CA MET A 79 5.06 0.24 3.95
C MET A 79 5.53 1.47 3.20
N GLN A 80 5.83 1.35 1.91
CA GLN A 80 6.23 2.44 1.01
C GLN A 80 5.20 3.57 0.91
N ASN A 81 3.92 3.28 1.14
CA ASN A 81 2.88 4.31 1.15
C ASN A 81 3.12 5.37 2.24
N TYR A 82 3.78 4.99 3.35
CA TYR A 82 4.12 5.93 4.42
C TYR A 82 5.31 6.85 4.09
N LEU A 83 6.06 6.56 3.01
CA LEU A 83 7.12 7.44 2.52
C LEU A 83 6.59 8.75 1.95
N GLU A 84 5.32 8.80 1.56
CA GLU A 84 4.67 10.04 1.10
C GLU A 84 4.67 11.14 2.17
N VAL A 85 4.73 10.75 3.44
CA VAL A 85 4.76 11.68 4.57
C VAL A 85 6.14 11.79 5.22
N TRP A 86 7.21 11.30 4.56
CA TRP A 86 8.57 11.29 5.12
C TRP A 86 9.06 12.66 5.59
N ASP A 87 8.80 13.70 4.81
CA ASP A 87 9.20 15.07 5.18
C ASP A 87 8.48 15.56 6.44
N PHE A 88 7.24 15.11 6.67
CA PHE A 88 6.49 15.40 7.90
C PHE A 88 7.06 14.66 9.11
N LEU A 89 7.55 13.42 8.94
CA LEU A 89 8.22 12.68 10.03
C LEU A 89 9.41 13.48 10.57
N ARG A 90 10.15 14.13 9.69
CA ARG A 90 11.29 14.99 10.04
C ARG A 90 10.90 16.27 10.78
N LEU A 91 9.64 16.64 10.73
CA LEU A 91 9.04 17.77 11.47
C LEU A 91 8.39 17.31 12.78
N GLY A 92 8.49 16.02 13.14
CA GLY A 92 7.93 15.45 14.37
C GLY A 92 6.45 15.06 14.27
N ILE A 93 5.89 14.92 13.06
CA ILE A 93 4.50 14.51 12.89
C ILE A 93 4.38 13.38 11.86
N PHE A 94 3.42 12.47 12.10
CA PHE A 94 3.06 11.40 11.19
C PHE A 94 1.59 11.57 10.77
N PRO A 95 1.30 12.44 9.77
CA PRO A 95 -0.06 12.67 9.30
C PRO A 95 -0.47 11.60 8.30
N PHE A 96 -1.73 11.13 8.36
CA PHE A 96 -2.29 10.26 7.34
C PHE A 96 -3.81 10.44 7.27
N PRO A 97 -4.45 10.19 6.12
CA PRO A 97 -5.86 10.53 5.90
C PRO A 97 -6.85 9.48 6.42
N PHE A 98 -6.60 8.94 7.61
CA PHE A 98 -7.51 8.09 8.38
C PHE A 98 -7.08 8.06 9.86
N SER A 99 -7.87 7.44 10.73
CA SER A 99 -7.65 7.38 12.17
C SER A 99 -6.27 6.82 12.54
N ALA A 100 -5.60 7.41 13.52
CA ALA A 100 -4.33 6.90 14.04
C ALA A 100 -4.50 5.61 14.87
N GLU A 101 -5.71 5.34 15.34
CA GLU A 101 -6.07 4.13 16.08
C GLU A 101 -6.29 2.93 15.15
N SER A 102 -6.62 3.18 13.86
CA SER A 102 -6.90 2.12 12.89
C SER A 102 -5.69 1.21 12.72
N ARG A 103 -5.92 -0.09 12.90
CA ARG A 103 -4.88 -1.11 12.71
C ARG A 103 -4.75 -1.46 11.24
N MET A 104 -3.52 -1.53 10.78
CA MET A 104 -3.17 -1.79 9.39
C MET A 104 -2.20 -2.96 9.31
N GLY A 105 -2.59 -3.99 8.57
CA GLY A 105 -1.66 -5.00 8.10
C GLY A 105 -0.70 -4.36 7.10
N VAL A 106 0.61 -4.59 7.26
CA VAL A 106 1.63 -3.97 6.40
C VAL A 106 2.60 -5.00 5.85
N VAL A 107 3.15 -4.68 4.68
CA VAL A 107 4.17 -5.47 4.00
C VAL A 107 5.18 -4.56 3.30
N ASP A 108 6.44 -4.92 3.32
CA ASP A 108 7.47 -4.30 2.50
C ASP A 108 7.33 -4.75 1.05
N ILE A 109 7.34 -3.83 0.08
CA ILE A 109 7.25 -4.18 -1.34
C ILE A 109 8.45 -5.04 -1.81
N GLU A 110 9.62 -4.89 -1.19
CA GLU A 110 10.78 -5.73 -1.49
C GLU A 110 10.53 -7.19 -1.07
N ASP A 111 9.93 -7.42 0.09
CA ASP A 111 9.55 -8.77 0.53
C ASP A 111 8.43 -9.36 -0.32
N ALA A 112 7.43 -8.56 -0.68
CA ALA A 112 6.36 -9.00 -1.58
C ALA A 112 6.92 -9.38 -2.97
N SER A 113 7.89 -8.61 -3.47
CA SER A 113 8.56 -8.89 -4.74
C SER A 113 9.46 -10.14 -4.66
N ALA A 114 10.19 -10.31 -3.56
CA ALA A 114 11.00 -11.50 -3.34
C ALA A 114 10.14 -12.77 -3.23
N ALA A 115 9.00 -12.70 -2.55
CA ALA A 115 8.04 -13.81 -2.50
C ALA A 115 7.52 -14.17 -3.90
N ALA A 116 7.19 -13.18 -4.72
CA ALA A 116 6.78 -13.40 -6.10
C ALA A 116 7.90 -14.03 -6.94
N ALA A 117 9.15 -13.59 -6.78
CA ALA A 117 10.30 -14.16 -7.47
C ALA A 117 10.52 -15.64 -7.10
N ASN A 118 10.46 -15.98 -5.81
CA ASN A 118 10.56 -17.37 -5.34
C ASN A 118 9.47 -18.29 -5.93
N ILE A 119 8.25 -17.75 -6.11
CA ILE A 119 7.15 -18.46 -6.76
C ILE A 119 7.43 -18.66 -8.26
N ILE A 120 7.99 -17.65 -8.94
CA ILE A 120 8.38 -17.75 -10.36
C ILE A 120 9.46 -18.81 -10.56
N GLU A 121 10.41 -18.91 -9.65
CA GLU A 121 11.51 -19.88 -9.72
C GLU A 121 11.05 -21.32 -9.46
N ASN A 122 9.97 -21.51 -8.65
CA ASN A 122 9.47 -22.81 -8.24
C ASN A 122 7.95 -22.96 -8.44
N PRO A 123 7.41 -22.75 -9.65
CA PRO A 123 6.00 -22.56 -9.89
C PRO A 123 5.12 -23.74 -9.47
N GLU A 124 5.58 -24.98 -9.70
CA GLU A 124 4.77 -26.18 -9.52
C GLU A 124 4.24 -26.35 -8.09
N SER A 125 5.03 -25.92 -7.10
CA SER A 125 4.63 -26.00 -5.69
C SER A 125 3.60 -24.96 -5.27
N HIS A 126 3.32 -23.97 -6.14
CA HIS A 126 2.47 -22.81 -5.84
C HIS A 126 1.20 -22.70 -6.69
N ILE A 127 1.09 -23.48 -7.79
CA ILE A 127 -0.09 -23.50 -8.64
C ILE A 127 -1.35 -23.87 -7.82
N GLY A 128 -2.41 -23.12 -8.03
CA GLY A 128 -3.70 -23.28 -7.33
C GLY A 128 -3.72 -22.72 -5.92
N LYS A 129 -2.63 -22.09 -5.44
CA LYS A 129 -2.55 -21.55 -4.09
C LYS A 129 -2.80 -20.06 -4.05
N THR A 130 -3.28 -19.61 -2.90
CA THR A 130 -3.49 -18.20 -2.56
C THR A 130 -2.69 -17.86 -1.30
N TYR A 131 -1.95 -16.76 -1.33
CA TYR A 131 -1.10 -16.34 -0.23
C TYR A 131 -1.38 -14.90 0.18
N ASP A 132 -1.63 -14.68 1.46
CA ASP A 132 -1.64 -13.35 2.03
C ASP A 132 -0.20 -12.90 2.29
N LEU A 133 0.15 -11.70 1.83
CA LEU A 133 1.47 -11.12 2.05
C LEU A 133 1.38 -10.03 3.10
N SER A 134 1.53 -10.44 4.36
CA SER A 134 1.50 -9.55 5.52
C SER A 134 2.72 -9.82 6.39
N ALA A 135 3.45 -8.77 6.77
CA ALA A 135 4.61 -8.89 7.66
C ALA A 135 4.22 -8.70 9.12
N MET A 136 3.30 -7.81 9.40
CA MET A 136 2.82 -7.46 10.74
C MET A 136 1.60 -6.57 10.68
N GLU A 137 1.01 -6.25 11.84
CA GLU A 137 -0.10 -5.33 11.99
C GLU A 137 0.20 -4.26 13.04
N LEU A 138 0.03 -2.98 12.68
CA LEU A 138 0.33 -1.83 13.53
C LEU A 138 -0.74 -0.75 13.38
N ASN A 139 -0.98 0.01 14.44
CA ASN A 139 -1.62 1.31 14.32
C ASN A 139 -0.56 2.42 14.15
N ARG A 140 -1.01 3.64 13.83
CA ARG A 140 -0.08 4.72 13.53
C ARG A 140 0.66 5.28 14.74
N HIS A 141 0.12 5.11 15.95
CA HIS A 141 0.84 5.45 17.17
C HIS A 141 2.03 4.51 17.38
N GLU A 142 1.87 3.22 17.10
CA GLU A 142 2.95 2.25 17.14
C GLU A 142 4.02 2.56 16.09
N MET A 143 3.59 2.86 14.86
CA MET A 143 4.49 3.27 13.77
C MET A 143 5.24 4.56 14.12
N ALA A 144 4.58 5.57 14.70
CA ALA A 144 5.20 6.83 15.11
C ALA A 144 6.26 6.61 16.19
N ARG A 145 6.01 5.72 17.18
CA ARG A 145 7.00 5.34 18.18
C ARG A 145 8.25 4.70 17.56
N ILE A 146 8.06 3.83 16.57
CA ILE A 146 9.17 3.20 15.82
C ILE A 146 9.95 4.30 15.08
N CYS A 147 9.28 5.16 14.31
CA CYS A 147 9.92 6.27 13.62
C CYS A 147 10.69 7.18 14.58
N SER A 148 10.12 7.46 15.77
CA SER A 148 10.77 8.30 16.79
C SER A 148 12.10 7.69 17.24
N ARG A 149 12.14 6.39 17.50
CA ARG A 149 13.38 5.69 17.91
C ARG A 149 14.43 5.73 16.81
N VAL A 150 14.03 5.37 15.58
CA VAL A 150 14.97 5.25 14.44
C VAL A 150 15.50 6.60 14.00
N LEU A 151 14.65 7.63 13.95
CA LEU A 151 15.02 8.95 13.46
C LEU A 151 15.56 9.89 14.55
N ALA A 152 15.48 9.48 15.82
CA ALA A 152 15.83 10.29 17.00
C ALA A 152 15.08 11.64 17.05
N ILE A 153 13.81 11.63 16.69
CA ILE A 153 12.90 12.78 16.67
C ILE A 153 11.63 12.40 17.42
N ASP A 154 11.10 13.25 18.31
CA ASP A 154 9.76 13.03 18.88
C ASP A 154 8.68 13.18 17.81
N ILE A 155 8.10 12.05 17.37
CA ILE A 155 7.13 11.99 16.28
C ILE A 155 5.77 11.57 16.83
N LYS A 156 4.74 12.37 16.54
CA LYS A 156 3.37 12.12 16.95
C LYS A 156 2.48 11.76 15.77
N ALA A 157 1.67 10.71 15.91
CA ALA A 157 0.65 10.38 14.93
C ALA A 157 -0.44 11.46 14.90
N VAL A 158 -0.87 11.85 13.71
CA VAL A 158 -1.92 12.84 13.49
C VAL A 158 -2.94 12.28 12.50
N SER A 159 -4.20 12.18 12.92
CA SER A 159 -5.31 11.82 12.03
C SER A 159 -5.74 13.01 11.19
N ILE A 160 -5.88 12.80 9.90
CA ILE A 160 -6.46 13.77 8.98
C ILE A 160 -7.79 13.16 8.51
N PRO A 161 -8.94 13.84 8.67
CA PRO A 161 -10.21 13.28 8.21
C PRO A 161 -10.19 12.98 6.70
N PRO A 162 -10.71 11.82 6.23
CA PRO A 162 -10.73 11.44 4.81
C PRO A 162 -11.32 12.51 3.89
N ALA A 163 -12.42 13.16 4.30
CA ALA A 163 -13.08 14.23 3.55
C ALA A 163 -12.18 15.43 3.22
N THR A 164 -11.04 15.58 3.93
CA THR A 164 -10.14 16.73 3.72
C THR A 164 -9.26 16.60 2.48
N ILE A 165 -9.26 15.46 1.80
CA ILE A 165 -8.38 15.23 0.64
C ILE A 165 -8.88 15.95 -0.62
N ASN A 166 -10.19 16.21 -0.73
CA ASN A 166 -10.83 16.72 -1.94
C ASN A 166 -10.84 18.23 -2.14
N HIS A 167 -10.52 19.04 -1.14
CA HIS A 167 -10.72 20.49 -1.22
C HIS A 167 -9.44 21.30 -0.99
N ILE A 168 -9.09 22.17 -1.95
CA ILE A 168 -7.97 23.14 -1.84
C ILE A 168 -8.18 24.08 -0.63
N THR A 169 -9.43 24.44 -0.32
CA THR A 169 -9.79 25.23 0.87
C THR A 169 -9.47 24.53 2.19
N LEU A 170 -9.39 23.20 2.18
CA LEU A 170 -9.00 22.38 3.33
C LEU A 170 -7.48 22.29 3.52
N ALA A 171 -6.69 22.73 2.53
CA ALA A 171 -5.24 22.89 2.75
C ALA A 171 -4.97 23.85 3.91
N ALA A 172 -5.73 24.94 4.03
CA ALA A 172 -5.63 25.86 5.16
C ALA A 172 -6.07 25.24 6.49
N GLY A 173 -7.12 24.41 6.50
CA GLY A 173 -7.56 23.64 7.67
C GLY A 173 -6.55 22.54 8.06
N LYS A 174 -5.95 21.86 7.07
CA LYS A 174 -4.86 20.89 7.26
C LYS A 174 -3.63 21.58 7.88
N ILE A 175 -3.25 22.75 7.37
CA ILE A 175 -2.17 23.59 7.94
C ILE A 175 -2.49 23.92 9.40
N GLY A 176 -3.71 24.35 9.71
CA GLY A 176 -4.12 24.66 11.07
C GLY A 176 -4.04 23.47 12.02
N THR A 177 -4.46 22.29 11.58
CA THR A 177 -4.39 21.04 12.37
C THR A 177 -2.94 20.60 12.56
N ILE A 178 -2.12 20.65 11.51
CA ILE A 178 -0.69 20.33 11.54
C ILE A 178 0.05 21.32 12.44
N VAL A 179 -0.20 22.62 12.28
CA VAL A 179 0.44 23.68 13.09
C VAL A 179 0.04 23.57 14.57
N LYS A 180 -1.23 23.25 14.88
CA LYS A 180 -1.68 23.00 16.26
C LYS A 180 -1.04 21.76 16.89
N SER A 181 -0.70 20.75 16.07
CA SER A 181 -0.03 19.53 16.55
C SER A 181 1.47 19.72 16.80
N LEU A 182 2.07 20.77 16.25
CA LEU A 182 3.45 21.15 16.54
C LEU A 182 3.48 21.87 17.90
N ALA A 183 4.03 21.23 18.91
CA ALA A 183 4.03 21.72 20.30
C ALA A 183 4.69 23.09 20.52
N ARG A 184 5.57 23.56 19.62
CA ARG A 184 6.13 24.91 19.50
C ARG A 184 6.70 25.12 18.09
N PRO A 185 5.96 25.63 17.12
CA PRO A 185 6.50 25.89 15.80
C PRO A 185 7.54 27.02 15.87
N LYS A 186 8.81 26.67 15.65
CA LYS A 186 9.80 27.71 15.33
C LYS A 186 9.42 28.26 13.96
N PHE A 187 9.43 29.59 13.77
CA PHE A 187 9.07 30.26 12.51
C PHE A 187 9.76 29.66 11.27
N LEU A 188 11.01 29.22 11.41
CA LEU A 188 11.76 28.47 10.38
C LEU A 188 11.14 27.11 10.00
N SER A 189 10.41 26.45 10.92
CA SER A 189 9.70 25.19 10.62
C SER A 189 8.46 25.43 9.77
N LEU A 190 7.78 26.58 9.93
CA LEU A 190 6.63 26.97 9.11
C LEU A 190 7.02 27.25 7.65
N LEU A 191 8.16 27.89 7.41
CA LEU A 191 8.68 28.12 6.05
C LEU A 191 9.03 26.82 5.33
N ARG A 192 9.52 25.80 6.06
CA ARG A 192 9.78 24.45 5.51
C ARG A 192 8.52 23.67 5.21
N LEU A 193 7.38 24.00 5.83
CA LEU A 193 6.10 23.36 5.55
C LEU A 193 5.49 23.79 4.21
N ILE A 194 5.77 24.99 3.71
CA ILE A 194 5.15 25.52 2.49
C ILE A 194 5.39 24.60 1.27
N PRO A 195 6.62 24.21 0.90
CA PRO A 195 6.82 23.32 -0.25
C PRO A 195 6.26 21.92 -0.02
N ILE A 196 6.25 21.44 1.23
CA ILE A 196 5.69 20.14 1.59
C ILE A 196 4.16 20.16 1.39
N LEU A 197 3.49 21.22 1.82
CA LEU A 197 2.04 21.40 1.68
C LEU A 197 1.62 21.61 0.22
N LEU A 198 2.43 22.31 -0.58
CA LEU A 198 2.19 22.45 -2.01
C LEU A 198 2.25 21.08 -2.73
N ARG A 199 3.22 20.22 -2.38
CA ARG A 199 3.28 18.84 -2.87
C ARG A 199 2.13 17.98 -2.38
N ALA A 200 1.73 18.12 -1.11
CA ALA A 200 0.58 17.41 -0.54
C ALA A 200 -0.77 17.83 -1.14
N GLY A 201 -0.82 18.93 -1.91
CA GLY A 201 -2.04 19.41 -2.58
C GLY A 201 -2.54 18.52 -3.73
N ASN A 202 -1.70 17.62 -4.25
CA ASN A 202 -2.08 16.62 -5.26
C ASN A 202 -1.36 15.29 -4.97
N PRO A 203 -1.72 14.60 -3.86
CA PRO A 203 -1.08 13.34 -3.54
C PRO A 203 -1.33 12.34 -4.67
N ARG A 204 -0.27 11.66 -5.14
CA ARG A 204 -0.33 10.65 -6.22
C ARG A 204 -0.90 11.14 -7.56
N GLY A 205 -0.96 12.45 -7.81
CA GLY A 205 -1.56 12.97 -9.04
C GLY A 205 -3.06 12.70 -9.17
N MET A 206 -3.78 12.59 -8.07
CA MET A 206 -5.22 12.23 -8.02
C MET A 206 -6.14 13.16 -8.81
N LYS A 207 -5.72 14.39 -9.08
CA LYS A 207 -6.50 15.33 -9.93
C LYS A 207 -6.72 14.79 -11.35
N ASP A 208 -5.78 13.97 -11.82
CA ASP A 208 -5.80 13.40 -13.17
C ASP A 208 -6.39 11.97 -13.20
N TRP A 209 -6.89 11.49 -12.07
CA TRP A 209 -7.53 10.17 -12.01
C TRP A 209 -8.96 10.23 -12.51
N PRO A 210 -9.47 9.16 -13.14
CA PRO A 210 -10.89 8.97 -13.42
C PRO A 210 -11.75 9.10 -12.17
N ASP A 211 -13.00 9.50 -12.31
CA ASP A 211 -13.91 9.72 -11.19
C ASP A 211 -14.14 8.45 -10.35
N ASP A 212 -14.28 7.31 -11.02
CA ASP A 212 -14.44 6.02 -10.35
C ASP A 212 -13.22 5.66 -9.49
N ALA A 213 -12.02 5.93 -9.97
CA ALA A 213 -10.79 5.71 -9.20
C ALA A 213 -10.69 6.64 -7.99
N ARG A 214 -11.06 7.93 -8.15
CA ARG A 214 -11.12 8.88 -7.03
C ARG A 214 -12.14 8.46 -5.98
N ASN A 215 -13.35 8.11 -6.42
CA ASN A 215 -14.43 7.66 -5.52
C ASN A 215 -14.03 6.38 -4.78
N CYS A 216 -13.40 5.44 -5.47
CA CYS A 216 -12.88 4.22 -4.87
C CYS A 216 -11.82 4.51 -3.80
N TYR A 217 -10.89 5.44 -4.07
CA TYR A 217 -9.87 5.85 -3.11
C TYR A 217 -10.49 6.53 -1.87
N HIS A 218 -11.55 7.34 -2.03
CA HIS A 218 -12.29 7.92 -0.91
C HIS A 218 -12.96 6.87 -0.06
N ALA A 219 -13.72 5.95 -0.68
CA ALA A 219 -14.35 4.84 0.03
C ALA A 219 -13.31 4.01 0.81
N MET A 220 -12.12 3.81 0.23
CA MET A 220 -11.02 3.13 0.90
C MET A 220 -10.56 3.88 2.15
N LEU A 221 -10.36 5.20 2.07
CA LEU A 221 -9.92 5.99 3.22
C LEU A 221 -10.97 6.05 4.33
N GLU A 222 -12.25 6.20 3.97
CA GLU A 222 -13.37 6.16 4.93
C GLU A 222 -13.45 4.81 5.62
N TYR A 223 -13.30 3.72 4.88
CA TYR A 223 -13.26 2.38 5.45
C TYR A 223 -12.07 2.20 6.40
N TYR A 224 -10.88 2.64 6.00
CA TYR A 224 -9.68 2.53 6.83
C TYR A 224 -9.76 3.40 8.09
N ASP A 225 -10.44 4.55 8.01
CA ASP A 225 -10.70 5.41 9.17
C ASP A 225 -11.57 4.70 10.21
N ALA A 226 -12.62 4.02 9.76
CA ALA A 226 -13.60 3.36 10.62
C ALA A 226 -13.16 1.97 11.11
N CYS A 227 -12.52 1.18 10.24
CA CYS A 227 -12.30 -0.25 10.43
C CYS A 227 -10.82 -0.67 10.42
N GLY A 228 -9.94 0.15 9.84
CA GLY A 228 -8.59 -0.29 9.49
C GLY A 228 -8.56 -1.28 8.31
N LEU A 229 -7.42 -1.93 8.13
CA LEU A 229 -7.25 -3.06 7.22
C LEU A 229 -6.37 -4.10 7.94
N PRO A 230 -6.95 -5.12 8.59
CA PRO A 230 -6.17 -6.09 9.37
C PRO A 230 -5.15 -6.83 8.49
N ALA A 231 -4.15 -7.42 9.12
CA ALA A 231 -3.23 -8.31 8.44
C ALA A 231 -3.99 -9.55 7.93
N GLY A 232 -3.49 -10.14 6.84
CA GLY A 232 -3.84 -11.49 6.42
C GLY A 232 -3.09 -12.53 7.23
N ASP A 233 -2.99 -13.75 6.70
CA ASP A 233 -2.24 -14.82 7.34
C ASP A 233 -0.73 -14.48 7.38
N LEU A 234 -0.22 -14.25 8.59
CA LEU A 234 1.17 -13.89 8.83
C LEU A 234 2.16 -15.04 8.61
N SER A 235 1.69 -16.28 8.45
CA SER A 235 2.54 -17.45 8.22
C SER A 235 2.99 -17.58 6.76
N HIS A 236 2.25 -17.03 5.82
CA HIS A 236 2.51 -17.18 4.40
C HIS A 236 3.81 -16.47 3.96
N LEU A 237 3.98 -15.22 4.33
CA LEU A 237 5.12 -14.43 3.86
C LEU A 237 6.48 -15.00 4.32
N PRO A 238 6.70 -15.31 5.61
CA PRO A 238 7.96 -15.93 6.04
C PRO A 238 8.21 -17.31 5.40
N MET A 239 7.15 -18.09 5.17
CA MET A 239 7.26 -19.36 4.44
C MET A 239 7.76 -19.15 3.01
N LEU A 240 7.19 -18.21 2.27
CA LEU A 240 7.59 -17.89 0.90
C LEU A 240 9.00 -17.32 0.81
N LEU A 241 9.43 -16.55 1.82
CA LEU A 241 10.74 -15.93 1.86
C LEU A 241 11.85 -16.88 2.36
N GLY A 242 11.51 -17.92 3.11
CA GLY A 242 12.50 -18.74 3.82
C GLY A 242 13.24 -17.99 4.94
N ARG A 243 12.74 -16.81 5.33
CA ARG A 243 13.29 -15.94 6.38
C ARG A 243 12.20 -15.08 7.03
N LYS A 244 12.54 -14.43 8.16
CA LYS A 244 11.66 -13.41 8.75
C LYS A 244 11.46 -12.26 7.77
N PRO A 245 10.21 -11.81 7.55
CA PRO A 245 9.93 -10.60 6.79
C PRO A 245 10.53 -9.35 7.42
N THR A 246 10.77 -8.34 6.61
CA THR A 246 11.17 -7.01 7.05
C THR A 246 10.06 -6.42 7.90
N ASP A 247 10.34 -6.11 9.16
CA ASP A 247 9.41 -5.40 10.03
C ASP A 247 9.47 -3.89 9.76
N PHE A 248 8.51 -3.16 10.32
CA PHE A 248 8.41 -1.71 10.09
C PHE A 248 9.64 -0.94 10.60
N GLU A 249 10.31 -1.44 11.63
CA GLU A 249 11.55 -0.82 12.14
C GLU A 249 12.70 -0.98 11.15
N GLY A 250 12.93 -2.19 10.64
CA GLY A 250 13.95 -2.46 9.62
C GLY A 250 13.69 -1.67 8.33
N PHE A 251 12.41 -1.55 7.92
CA PHE A 251 12.02 -0.71 6.80
C PHE A 251 12.42 0.76 7.02
N ILE A 252 12.06 1.37 8.16
CA ILE A 252 12.41 2.76 8.46
C ILE A 252 13.91 2.97 8.59
N GLN A 253 14.66 2.01 9.13
CA GLN A 253 16.14 2.06 9.21
C GLN A 253 16.78 2.10 7.82
N ARG A 254 16.32 1.23 6.91
CA ARG A 254 16.77 1.20 5.52
C ARG A 254 16.49 2.53 4.82
N GLU A 255 15.27 3.02 4.89
CA GLU A 255 14.88 4.29 4.25
C GLU A 255 15.62 5.50 4.83
N ALA A 256 15.87 5.52 6.13
CA ALA A 256 16.66 6.57 6.77
C ALA A 256 18.11 6.57 6.26
N THR A 257 18.69 5.41 6.02
CA THR A 257 20.06 5.26 5.52
C THR A 257 20.16 5.72 4.05
N LEU A 258 19.26 5.27 3.19
CA LEU A 258 19.22 5.67 1.78
C LEU A 258 19.11 7.19 1.63
N ARG A 259 18.23 7.83 2.40
CA ARG A 259 17.97 9.28 2.34
C ARG A 259 19.04 10.16 3.03
N LYS A 260 19.98 9.57 3.77
CA LYS A 260 21.18 10.27 4.24
C LYS A 260 22.23 10.34 3.14
N GLY A 261 22.37 9.29 2.32
CA GLY A 261 23.33 9.24 1.20
C GLY A 261 23.02 10.21 0.07
N ASP A 262 21.74 10.53 -0.17
CA ASP A 262 21.32 11.50 -1.21
C ASP A 262 21.68 12.97 -0.89
N ARG A 263 22.35 13.24 0.23
CA ARG A 263 22.71 14.62 0.70
C ARG A 263 24.19 14.87 0.79
N SER A 264 25.00 13.88 0.49
CA SER A 264 26.45 13.98 0.35
C SER A 264 26.85 14.20 -1.12
#